data_82e085778882506f32025faf350b900e
#
_entry.id   82e085778882506f32025faf350b900e
#
_cell.length_a   1.000
_cell.length_b   1.000
_cell.length_c   1.000
_cell.angle_alpha   90.00
_cell.angle_beta   90.00
_cell.angle_gamma   90.00
#
_symmetry.space_group_name_H-M   'P 1'
#
loop_
_entity.id
_entity.type
_entity.pdbx_description
1 polymer ?
#
loop_
_entity_poly.entity_id
_entity_poly.type
_entity_poly.pdbx_seq_one_letter_code
_entity_poly.pdbx_strand_id
1 'polypeptide(L)'
;WEDRRLLTEWSDWAGDVELFRTEETRKARLAKMFEMGAYFQRLWDERKDRGEAPDLISRMIHSPMKDMNQFEYMGNLILLIVGGNDTTRNSMSGYAYGLHSFQDEREKLEKSPELIPNAVSEVIRWQTPLAHMRRTALKDHDLFGAPIKAGDKIGMWYLSANRDETVFDNPDKLIVDRENARRHLSFGYGIHRCVGARLAELQLQTLIEEMAKRNMEVKFAESPERL
;
A
#
# COMPACT_ATOMS: atom_id res chain seq x y z
N TRP A 1 12.09 12.41 -12.92
CA TRP A 1 11.62 11.27 -13.71
C TRP A 1 12.73 10.29 -14.09
N GLU A 2 13.96 10.76 -14.26
CA GLU A 2 15.14 9.95 -14.61
C GLU A 2 15.46 8.90 -13.53
N ASP A 3 15.31 9.27 -12.27
CA ASP A 3 15.62 8.43 -11.09
C ASP A 3 14.50 7.46 -10.70
N ARG A 4 13.39 7.38 -11.45
CA ARG A 4 12.24 6.54 -11.10
C ARG A 4 12.59 5.06 -10.87
N ARG A 5 13.58 4.54 -11.60
CA ARG A 5 14.04 3.15 -11.47
C ARG A 5 14.75 2.91 -10.15
N LEU A 6 15.52 3.88 -9.65
CA LEU A 6 16.16 3.80 -8.34
C LEU A 6 15.12 3.72 -7.22
N LEU A 7 14.05 4.54 -7.31
CA LEU A 7 12.98 4.50 -6.31
C LEU A 7 12.28 3.15 -6.26
N THR A 8 12.05 2.52 -7.41
CA THR A 8 11.46 1.17 -7.49
C THR A 8 12.43 0.13 -6.92
N GLU A 9 13.71 0.17 -7.30
CA GLU A 9 14.74 -0.73 -6.80
C GLU A 9 14.86 -0.63 -5.27
N TRP A 10 14.94 0.57 -4.73
CA TRP A 10 15.01 0.75 -3.27
C TRP A 10 13.75 0.29 -2.54
N SER A 11 12.57 0.42 -3.16
CA SER A 11 11.34 -0.13 -2.61
C SER A 11 11.40 -1.65 -2.53
N ASP A 12 11.82 -2.31 -3.61
CA ASP A 12 11.98 -3.77 -3.65
C ASP A 12 12.98 -4.24 -2.57
N TRP A 13 14.16 -3.61 -2.47
CA TRP A 13 15.14 -3.93 -1.43
C TRP A 13 14.65 -3.65 0.01
N ALA A 14 13.84 -2.63 0.20
CA ALA A 14 13.31 -2.29 1.51
C ALA A 14 12.17 -3.22 1.95
N GLY A 15 11.31 -3.63 1.01
CA GLY A 15 10.11 -4.43 1.26
C GLY A 15 10.33 -5.95 1.26
N ASP A 16 11.38 -6.44 0.63
CA ASP A 16 11.64 -7.88 0.49
C ASP A 16 12.03 -8.53 1.81
N VAL A 17 11.12 -9.37 2.34
CA VAL A 17 11.32 -10.09 3.61
C VAL A 17 12.36 -11.20 3.52
N GLU A 18 12.64 -11.74 2.32
CA GLU A 18 13.65 -12.77 2.10
C GLU A 18 15.07 -12.26 2.42
N LEU A 19 15.29 -10.96 2.18
CA LEU A 19 16.57 -10.31 2.45
C LEU A 19 16.93 -10.21 3.95
N PHE A 20 16.03 -10.62 4.84
CA PHE A 20 16.33 -10.71 6.28
C PHE A 20 16.81 -12.10 6.72
N ARG A 21 16.79 -13.11 5.83
CA ARG A 21 17.06 -14.51 6.19
C ARG A 21 18.54 -14.79 6.44
N THR A 22 19.44 -14.21 5.68
CA THR A 22 20.87 -14.45 5.81
C THR A 22 21.62 -13.18 6.22
N GLU A 23 22.82 -13.33 6.77
CA GLU A 23 23.68 -12.18 7.13
C GLU A 23 24.14 -11.43 5.87
N GLU A 24 24.43 -12.16 4.80
CA GLU A 24 24.87 -11.60 3.53
C GLU A 24 23.79 -10.72 2.92
N THR A 25 22.58 -11.24 2.80
CA THR A 25 21.45 -10.48 2.23
C THR A 25 21.08 -9.28 3.09
N ARG A 26 21.16 -9.39 4.44
CA ARG A 26 20.97 -8.25 5.34
C ARG A 26 22.01 -7.15 5.14
N LYS A 27 23.30 -7.52 4.94
CA LYS A 27 24.36 -6.54 4.64
C LYS A 27 24.13 -5.85 3.30
N ALA A 28 23.79 -6.61 2.26
CA ALA A 28 23.48 -6.05 0.94
C ALA A 28 22.28 -5.09 0.99
N ARG A 29 21.21 -5.47 1.68
CA ARG A 29 20.04 -4.61 1.92
C ARG A 29 20.43 -3.32 2.65
N LEU A 30 21.22 -3.43 3.70
CA LEU A 30 21.68 -2.27 4.46
C LEU A 30 22.48 -1.29 3.59
N ALA A 31 23.36 -1.81 2.73
CA ALA A 31 24.12 -0.99 1.78
C ALA A 31 23.20 -0.22 0.83
N LYS A 32 22.13 -0.87 0.29
CA LYS A 32 21.11 -0.21 -0.54
C LYS A 32 20.32 0.86 0.22
N MET A 33 20.03 0.62 1.51
CA MET A 33 19.36 1.63 2.35
C MET A 33 20.26 2.85 2.61
N PHE A 34 21.56 2.65 2.78
CA PHE A 34 22.51 3.76 2.88
C PHE A 34 22.66 4.55 1.57
N GLU A 35 22.69 3.86 0.43
CA GLU A 35 22.67 4.50 -0.90
C GLU A 35 21.44 5.41 -1.05
N MET A 36 20.25 4.89 -0.75
CA MET A 36 19.01 5.65 -0.71
C MET A 36 19.09 6.84 0.24
N GLY A 37 19.64 6.64 1.44
CA GLY A 37 19.80 7.70 2.43
C GLY A 37 20.70 8.82 1.94
N ALA A 38 21.83 8.50 1.33
CA ALA A 38 22.73 9.50 0.76
C ALA A 38 22.08 10.31 -0.37
N TYR A 39 21.27 9.65 -1.23
CA TYR A 39 20.51 10.32 -2.27
C TYR A 39 19.52 11.33 -1.68
N PHE A 40 18.72 10.93 -0.72
CA PHE A 40 17.72 11.81 -0.11
C PHE A 40 18.33 12.88 0.80
N GLN A 41 19.48 12.60 1.45
CA GLN A 41 20.22 13.61 2.19
C GLN A 41 20.70 14.73 1.27
N ARG A 42 21.23 14.39 0.08
CA ARG A 42 21.58 15.39 -0.94
C ARG A 42 20.38 16.24 -1.33
N LEU A 43 19.21 15.63 -1.57
CA LEU A 43 17.99 16.37 -1.90
C LEU A 43 17.53 17.28 -0.75
N TRP A 44 17.71 16.85 0.49
CA TRP A 44 17.45 17.68 1.67
C TRP A 44 18.37 18.90 1.70
N ASP A 45 19.68 18.69 1.57
CA ASP A 45 20.69 19.74 1.60
C ASP A 45 20.51 20.76 0.47
N GLU A 46 20.10 20.33 -0.70
CA GLU A 46 19.78 21.21 -1.84
C GLU A 46 18.56 22.08 -1.61
N ARG A 47 17.64 21.68 -0.72
CA ARG A 47 16.34 22.33 -0.51
C ARG A 47 16.21 23.07 0.81
N LYS A 48 17.02 22.76 1.82
CA LYS A 48 16.87 23.32 3.19
C LYS A 48 16.90 24.84 3.26
N ASP A 49 17.62 25.48 2.36
CA ASP A 49 17.78 26.94 2.30
C ASP A 49 16.86 27.58 1.24
N ARG A 50 15.94 26.81 0.64
CA ARG A 50 14.98 27.31 -0.34
C ARG A 50 13.62 27.54 0.33
N GLY A 51 12.77 28.34 -0.33
CA GLY A 51 11.37 28.49 0.07
C GLY A 51 10.59 27.18 -0.05
N GLU A 52 9.46 27.09 0.64
CA GLU A 52 8.58 25.91 0.59
C GLU A 52 8.12 25.62 -0.85
N ALA A 53 8.23 24.37 -1.26
CA ALA A 53 7.78 23.85 -2.55
C ALA A 53 6.74 22.73 -2.35
N PRO A 54 5.92 22.39 -3.36
CA PRO A 54 4.85 21.41 -3.22
C PRO A 54 5.33 19.95 -3.22
N ASP A 55 6.63 19.70 -3.09
CA ASP A 55 7.18 18.35 -2.94
C ASP A 55 7.28 17.93 -1.47
N LEU A 56 7.30 16.61 -1.24
CA LEU A 56 7.27 16.01 0.09
C LEU A 56 8.49 16.38 0.93
N ILE A 57 9.70 16.39 0.35
CA ILE A 57 10.94 16.71 1.07
C ILE A 57 10.92 18.16 1.54
N SER A 58 10.51 19.07 0.66
CA SER A 58 10.36 20.50 1.02
C SER A 58 9.36 20.67 2.17
N ARG A 59 8.23 19.97 2.13
CA ARG A 59 7.24 20.00 3.23
C ARG A 59 7.79 19.44 4.54
N MET A 60 8.61 18.38 4.50
CA MET A 60 9.27 17.85 5.69
C MET A 60 10.24 18.90 6.29
N ILE A 61 11.04 19.55 5.44
CA ILE A 61 11.98 20.61 5.84
C ILE A 61 11.27 21.78 6.53
N HIS A 62 10.10 22.19 6.02
CA HIS A 62 9.35 23.34 6.52
C HIS A 62 8.29 22.98 7.60
N SER A 63 8.34 21.77 8.14
CA SER A 63 7.45 21.27 9.19
C SER A 63 8.21 21.04 10.51
N PRO A 64 7.52 20.67 11.61
CA PRO A 64 8.18 20.22 12.84
C PRO A 64 9.11 19.01 12.64
N MET A 65 9.05 18.33 11.50
CA MET A 65 9.95 17.22 11.14
C MET A 65 11.37 17.67 10.77
N LYS A 66 11.63 18.96 10.64
CA LYS A 66 12.97 19.52 10.30
C LYS A 66 14.08 19.12 11.27
N ASP A 67 13.72 18.89 12.53
CA ASP A 67 14.65 18.57 13.62
C ASP A 67 14.85 17.03 13.81
N MET A 68 14.33 16.22 12.88
CA MET A 68 14.55 14.77 12.91
C MET A 68 16.03 14.41 12.82
N ASN A 69 16.43 13.42 13.60
CA ASN A 69 17.76 12.81 13.39
C ASN A 69 17.77 11.98 12.10
N GLN A 70 18.97 11.61 11.64
CA GLN A 70 19.14 10.88 10.38
C GLN A 70 18.41 9.54 10.34
N PHE A 71 18.28 8.82 11.45
CA PHE A 71 17.56 7.54 11.49
C PHE A 71 16.06 7.73 11.37
N GLU A 72 15.51 8.76 11.99
CA GLU A 72 14.09 9.11 11.87
C GLU A 72 13.76 9.55 10.44
N TYR A 73 14.61 10.36 9.83
CA TYR A 73 14.48 10.77 8.44
C TYR A 73 14.48 9.57 7.49
N MET A 74 15.47 8.69 7.62
CA MET A 74 15.56 7.45 6.85
C MET A 74 14.34 6.55 7.06
N GLY A 75 13.90 6.38 8.30
CA GLY A 75 12.72 5.58 8.63
C GLY A 75 11.45 6.11 7.94
N ASN A 76 11.25 7.42 7.94
CA ASN A 76 10.13 8.05 7.26
C ASN A 76 10.19 7.86 5.74
N LEU A 77 11.38 8.00 5.13
CA LEU A 77 11.56 7.78 3.69
C LEU A 77 11.25 6.34 3.29
N ILE A 78 11.77 5.36 4.05
CA ILE A 78 11.49 3.94 3.82
C ILE A 78 9.98 3.68 3.87
N LEU A 79 9.31 4.17 4.90
CA LEU A 79 7.85 4.02 5.05
C LEU A 79 7.08 4.60 3.86
N LEU A 80 7.49 5.77 3.37
CA LEU A 80 6.83 6.43 2.24
C LEU A 80 7.07 5.70 0.92
N ILE A 81 8.32 5.27 0.66
CA ILE A 81 8.68 4.58 -0.58
C ILE A 81 8.03 3.20 -0.64
N VAL A 82 8.19 2.38 0.41
CA VAL A 82 7.62 1.01 0.46
C VAL A 82 6.09 1.07 0.49
N GLY A 83 5.52 1.90 1.35
CA GLY A 83 4.07 2.03 1.48
C GLY A 83 3.39 2.55 0.22
N GLY A 84 4.06 3.43 -0.53
CA GLY A 84 3.48 4.07 -1.73
C GLY A 84 3.66 3.29 -3.03
N ASN A 85 4.61 2.37 -3.10
CA ASN A 85 4.93 1.64 -4.32
C ASN A 85 4.22 0.29 -4.40
N ASP A 86 4.59 -0.67 -3.56
CA ASP A 86 4.17 -2.07 -3.70
C ASP A 86 2.68 -2.28 -3.53
N THR A 87 2.07 -1.68 -2.52
CA THR A 87 0.63 -1.85 -2.26
C THR A 87 -0.23 -1.27 -3.37
N THR A 88 0.20 -0.14 -3.96
CA THR A 88 -0.50 0.49 -5.09
C THR A 88 -0.33 -0.35 -6.36
N ARG A 89 0.88 -0.81 -6.66
CA ARG A 89 1.18 -1.72 -7.78
C ARG A 89 0.36 -3.01 -7.68
N ASN A 90 0.29 -3.62 -6.49
CA ASN A 90 -0.53 -4.79 -6.24
C ASN A 90 -2.03 -4.52 -6.44
N SER A 91 -2.52 -3.35 -6.04
CA SER A 91 -3.92 -2.97 -6.25
C SER A 91 -4.25 -2.81 -7.74
N MET A 92 -3.33 -2.21 -8.52
CA MET A 92 -3.47 -2.08 -9.98
C MET A 92 -3.47 -3.44 -10.68
N SER A 93 -2.55 -4.33 -10.29
CA SER A 93 -2.53 -5.72 -10.78
C SER A 93 -3.79 -6.48 -10.38
N GLY A 94 -4.25 -6.28 -9.14
CA GLY A 94 -5.49 -6.86 -8.64
C GLY A 94 -6.73 -6.40 -9.41
N TYR A 95 -6.78 -5.15 -9.84
CA TYR A 95 -7.82 -4.65 -10.74
C TYR A 95 -7.81 -5.40 -12.07
N ALA A 96 -6.65 -5.47 -12.73
CA ALA A 96 -6.53 -6.15 -14.02
C ALA A 96 -6.92 -7.63 -13.92
N TYR A 97 -6.41 -8.32 -12.90
CA TYR A 97 -6.71 -9.74 -12.67
C TYR A 97 -8.18 -9.97 -12.26
N GLY A 98 -8.71 -9.12 -11.40
CA GLY A 98 -10.10 -9.22 -10.95
C GLY A 98 -11.09 -9.09 -12.11
N LEU A 99 -10.95 -8.06 -12.96
CA LEU A 99 -11.83 -7.90 -14.11
C LEU A 99 -11.61 -8.95 -15.23
N HIS A 100 -10.41 -9.54 -15.29
CA HIS A 100 -10.19 -10.71 -16.13
C HIS A 100 -10.94 -11.95 -15.62
N SER A 101 -10.96 -12.15 -14.29
CA SER A 101 -11.58 -13.32 -13.66
C SER A 101 -13.08 -13.22 -13.52
N PHE A 102 -13.63 -12.00 -13.41
CA PHE A 102 -15.05 -11.70 -13.22
C PHE A 102 -15.59 -10.87 -14.38
N GLN A 103 -15.82 -11.51 -15.52
CA GLN A 103 -16.19 -10.83 -16.77
C GLN A 103 -17.54 -10.08 -16.66
N ASP A 104 -18.52 -10.63 -15.92
CA ASP A 104 -19.81 -9.98 -15.70
C ASP A 104 -19.64 -8.63 -14.96
N GLU A 105 -18.69 -8.58 -14.01
CA GLU A 105 -18.40 -7.35 -13.25
C GLU A 105 -17.63 -6.34 -14.10
N ARG A 106 -16.78 -6.82 -15.01
CA ARG A 106 -16.14 -5.99 -16.02
C ARG A 106 -17.16 -5.33 -16.92
N GLU A 107 -18.08 -6.13 -17.52
CA GLU A 107 -19.14 -5.60 -18.39
C GLU A 107 -20.04 -4.60 -17.66
N LYS A 108 -20.33 -4.86 -16.37
CA LYS A 108 -21.11 -3.94 -15.52
C LYS A 108 -20.40 -2.60 -15.38
N LEU A 109 -19.07 -2.61 -15.09
CA LEU A 109 -18.27 -1.41 -14.93
C LEU A 109 -18.13 -0.61 -16.24
N GLU A 110 -18.00 -1.30 -17.38
CA GLU A 110 -17.94 -0.68 -18.71
C GLU A 110 -19.26 0.02 -19.08
N LYS A 111 -20.41 -0.56 -18.69
CA LYS A 111 -21.74 0.02 -18.91
C LYS A 111 -22.11 1.14 -17.93
N SER A 112 -21.48 1.16 -16.76
CA SER A 112 -21.78 2.07 -15.64
C SER A 112 -20.52 2.67 -15.04
N PRO A 113 -19.84 3.60 -15.74
CA PRO A 113 -18.60 4.23 -15.28
C PRO A 113 -18.72 4.98 -13.94
N GLU A 114 -19.92 5.38 -13.55
CA GLU A 114 -20.21 5.98 -12.25
C GLU A 114 -19.91 5.05 -11.08
N LEU A 115 -19.80 3.75 -11.32
CA LEU A 115 -19.39 2.75 -10.32
C LEU A 115 -17.88 2.76 -10.04
N ILE A 116 -17.05 3.42 -10.85
CA ILE A 116 -15.58 3.39 -10.71
C ILE A 116 -15.12 3.72 -9.27
N PRO A 117 -15.61 4.77 -8.58
CA PRO A 117 -15.19 5.04 -7.21
C PRO A 117 -15.50 3.91 -6.22
N ASN A 118 -16.61 3.20 -6.43
CA ASN A 118 -16.98 2.05 -5.61
C ASN A 118 -16.15 0.81 -5.97
N ALA A 119 -15.95 0.57 -7.26
CA ALA A 119 -15.09 -0.50 -7.77
C ALA A 119 -13.65 -0.40 -7.26
N VAL A 120 -13.11 0.82 -7.11
CA VAL A 120 -11.80 1.07 -6.48
C VAL A 120 -11.77 0.49 -5.06
N SER A 121 -12.77 0.81 -4.23
CA SER A 121 -12.85 0.29 -2.87
C SER A 121 -13.00 -1.24 -2.84
N GLU A 122 -13.80 -1.80 -3.74
CA GLU A 122 -13.98 -3.24 -3.87
C GLU A 122 -12.71 -3.96 -4.33
N VAL A 123 -11.99 -3.42 -5.30
CA VAL A 123 -10.70 -3.98 -5.73
C VAL A 123 -9.71 -4.00 -4.57
N ILE A 124 -9.61 -2.91 -3.80
CA ILE A 124 -8.73 -2.83 -2.63
C ILE A 124 -9.15 -3.82 -1.54
N ARG A 125 -10.46 -4.02 -1.33
CA ARG A 125 -11.00 -5.04 -0.43
C ARG A 125 -10.60 -6.44 -0.89
N TRP A 126 -10.92 -6.76 -2.14
CA TRP A 126 -10.75 -8.10 -2.71
C TRP A 126 -9.28 -8.49 -2.85
N GLN A 127 -8.44 -7.58 -3.33
CA GLN A 127 -6.98 -7.81 -3.45
C GLN A 127 -6.29 -7.87 -2.09
N THR A 128 -6.64 -6.98 -1.16
CA THR A 128 -6.00 -6.85 0.15
C THR A 128 -4.47 -6.89 0.05
N PRO A 129 -3.83 -5.87 -0.55
CA PRO A 129 -2.40 -5.92 -0.91
C PRO A 129 -1.47 -6.09 0.30
N LEU A 130 -1.92 -5.71 1.51
CA LEU A 130 -1.24 -5.99 2.77
C LEU A 130 -2.08 -6.98 3.57
N ALA A 131 -1.63 -8.25 3.63
CA ALA A 131 -2.39 -9.33 4.23
C ALA A 131 -2.61 -9.16 5.74
N HIS A 132 -1.60 -8.69 6.47
CA HIS A 132 -1.65 -8.51 7.92
C HIS A 132 -0.67 -7.45 8.41
N MET A 133 -0.93 -6.94 9.60
CA MET A 133 -0.01 -6.12 10.38
C MET A 133 0.08 -6.63 11.81
N ARG A 134 1.14 -6.25 12.52
CA ARG A 134 1.39 -6.68 13.89
C ARG A 134 1.38 -5.51 14.87
N ARG A 135 0.90 -5.77 16.08
CA ARG A 135 1.02 -4.88 17.24
C ARG A 135 1.71 -5.61 18.38
N THR A 136 2.26 -4.85 19.31
CA THR A 136 2.75 -5.38 20.59
C THR A 136 1.90 -4.80 21.70
N ALA A 137 1.36 -5.66 22.55
CA ALA A 137 0.59 -5.23 23.71
C ALA A 137 1.48 -4.46 24.69
N LEU A 138 1.06 -3.26 25.09
CA LEU A 138 1.82 -2.44 26.05
C LEU A 138 1.47 -2.76 27.51
N LYS A 139 0.33 -3.41 27.73
CA LYS A 139 -0.19 -3.80 29.05
C LYS A 139 -1.05 -5.05 28.92
N ASP A 140 -1.30 -5.71 30.05
CA ASP A 140 -2.25 -6.81 30.13
C ASP A 140 -3.65 -6.34 29.73
N HIS A 141 -4.35 -7.16 28.99
CA HIS A 141 -5.72 -6.89 28.54
C HIS A 141 -6.48 -8.19 28.31
N ASP A 142 -7.80 -8.16 28.43
CA ASP A 142 -8.68 -9.21 27.95
C ASP A 142 -9.30 -8.79 26.62
N LEU A 143 -9.15 -9.62 25.59
CA LEU A 143 -9.73 -9.40 24.28
C LEU A 143 -10.76 -10.49 24.00
N PHE A 144 -12.04 -10.19 24.26
CA PHE A 144 -13.16 -11.13 24.08
C PHE A 144 -12.98 -12.47 24.79
N GLY A 145 -12.46 -12.47 26.02
CA GLY A 145 -12.19 -13.67 26.81
C GLY A 145 -10.81 -14.30 26.57
N ALA A 146 -10.00 -13.76 25.66
CA ALA A 146 -8.62 -14.17 25.46
C ALA A 146 -7.67 -13.27 26.26
N PRO A 147 -6.91 -13.80 27.24
CA PRO A 147 -5.97 -13.01 28.01
C PRO A 147 -4.76 -12.65 27.16
N ILE A 148 -4.45 -11.37 27.08
CA ILE A 148 -3.27 -10.81 26.40
C ILE A 148 -2.36 -10.23 27.46
N LYS A 149 -1.06 -10.57 27.40
CA LYS A 149 -0.03 -10.05 28.30
C LYS A 149 0.77 -8.92 27.67
N ALA A 150 1.28 -8.02 28.50
CA ALA A 150 2.25 -7.02 28.06
C ALA A 150 3.43 -7.71 27.35
N GLY A 151 3.79 -7.23 26.16
CA GLY A 151 4.82 -7.81 25.30
C GLY A 151 4.29 -8.80 24.24
N ASP A 152 3.07 -9.30 24.36
CA ASP A 152 2.49 -10.20 23.37
C ASP A 152 2.37 -9.56 21.99
N LYS A 153 2.54 -10.41 20.95
CA LYS A 153 2.40 -10.01 19.56
C LYS A 153 1.00 -10.35 19.04
N ILE A 154 0.30 -9.33 18.59
CA ILE A 154 -1.07 -9.44 18.09
C ILE A 154 -1.03 -9.26 16.57
N GLY A 155 -1.42 -10.29 15.82
CA GLY A 155 -1.57 -10.25 14.36
C GLY A 155 -2.97 -9.74 13.99
N MET A 156 -3.03 -8.69 13.18
CA MET A 156 -4.27 -8.18 12.61
C MET A 156 -4.36 -8.62 11.15
N TRP A 157 -5.19 -9.61 10.89
CA TRP A 157 -5.35 -10.24 9.57
C TRP A 157 -6.37 -9.49 8.73
N TYR A 158 -5.92 -8.50 7.96
CA TYR A 158 -6.77 -7.71 7.06
C TYR A 158 -7.39 -8.58 5.96
N LEU A 159 -6.64 -9.56 5.45
CA LEU A 159 -7.13 -10.50 4.45
C LEU A 159 -8.35 -11.29 4.95
N SER A 160 -8.31 -11.78 6.19
CA SER A 160 -9.42 -12.47 6.82
C SER A 160 -10.60 -11.53 7.08
N ALA A 161 -10.33 -10.34 7.64
CA ALA A 161 -11.38 -9.35 7.92
C ALA A 161 -12.11 -8.86 6.65
N ASN A 162 -11.39 -8.74 5.53
CA ASN A 162 -11.98 -8.36 4.24
C ASN A 162 -12.74 -9.49 3.56
N ARG A 163 -12.69 -10.70 4.12
CA ARG A 163 -13.43 -11.89 3.69
C ARG A 163 -14.39 -12.44 4.74
N ASP A 164 -14.66 -11.64 5.75
CA ASP A 164 -15.63 -11.99 6.79
C ASP A 164 -17.05 -12.04 6.21
N GLU A 165 -17.63 -13.24 6.15
CA GLU A 165 -18.98 -13.50 5.61
C GLU A 165 -20.09 -12.84 6.43
N THR A 166 -19.82 -12.49 7.68
CA THR A 166 -20.77 -11.73 8.53
C THR A 166 -20.85 -10.25 8.12
N VAL A 167 -19.89 -9.78 7.33
CA VAL A 167 -19.79 -8.39 6.88
C VAL A 167 -19.98 -8.27 5.36
N PHE A 168 -19.41 -9.19 4.59
CA PHE A 168 -19.41 -9.14 3.13
C PHE A 168 -20.05 -10.40 2.54
N ASP A 169 -21.18 -10.24 1.89
CA ASP A 169 -21.81 -11.33 1.15
C ASP A 169 -20.91 -11.78 -0.01
N ASN A 170 -20.73 -13.12 -0.19
CA ASN A 170 -19.84 -13.67 -1.21
C ASN A 170 -18.46 -13.00 -1.21
N PRO A 171 -17.69 -13.03 -0.11
CA PRO A 171 -16.52 -12.20 0.08
C PRO A 171 -15.38 -12.50 -0.89
N ASP A 172 -15.32 -13.70 -1.46
CA ASP A 172 -14.31 -14.11 -2.44
C ASP A 172 -14.59 -13.57 -3.85
N LYS A 173 -15.81 -13.10 -4.11
CA LYS A 173 -16.16 -12.46 -5.38
C LYS A 173 -15.78 -11.00 -5.38
N LEU A 174 -15.30 -10.53 -6.53
CA LEU A 174 -15.23 -9.11 -6.86
C LEU A 174 -16.62 -8.67 -7.31
N ILE A 175 -17.20 -7.66 -6.66
CA ILE A 175 -18.54 -7.12 -6.97
C ILE A 175 -18.42 -5.59 -7.03
N VAL A 176 -18.37 -5.02 -8.23
CA VAL A 176 -18.03 -3.59 -8.44
C VAL A 176 -19.06 -2.61 -7.85
N ASP A 177 -20.29 -3.04 -7.64
CA ASP A 177 -21.38 -2.28 -7.02
C ASP A 177 -21.70 -2.72 -5.58
N ARG A 178 -20.78 -3.42 -4.90
CA ARG A 178 -20.96 -3.83 -3.50
C ARG A 178 -21.22 -2.62 -2.62
N GLU A 179 -22.37 -2.55 -1.97
CA GLU A 179 -22.81 -1.40 -1.17
C GLU A 179 -21.84 -1.05 -0.02
N ASN A 180 -21.29 -2.07 0.62
CA ASN A 180 -20.41 -1.92 1.77
C ASN A 180 -18.91 -2.07 1.45
N ALA A 181 -18.50 -1.96 0.19
CA ALA A 181 -17.10 -2.09 -0.24
C ALA A 181 -16.13 -1.24 0.61
N ARG A 182 -16.52 -0.01 0.95
CA ARG A 182 -15.72 0.93 1.76
C ARG A 182 -15.48 0.52 3.20
N ARG A 183 -16.14 -0.53 3.70
CA ARG A 183 -15.92 -1.07 5.05
C ARG A 183 -14.68 -1.93 5.17
N HIS A 184 -13.95 -2.14 4.08
CA HIS A 184 -12.71 -2.92 4.08
C HIS A 184 -11.66 -2.35 5.05
N LEU A 185 -10.80 -3.24 5.56
CA LEU A 185 -9.72 -2.90 6.48
C LEU A 185 -8.33 -2.85 5.82
N SER A 186 -8.23 -2.87 4.48
CA SER A 186 -6.94 -2.84 3.76
C SER A 186 -6.08 -1.63 4.10
N PHE A 187 -6.70 -0.51 4.46
CA PHE A 187 -6.00 0.70 4.92
C PHE A 187 -5.74 0.74 6.42
N GLY A 188 -6.07 -0.34 7.15
CA GLY A 188 -6.02 -0.35 8.61
C GLY A 188 -7.06 0.55 9.26
N TYR A 189 -6.95 0.70 10.57
CA TYR A 189 -7.87 1.50 11.39
C TYR A 189 -7.13 2.22 12.53
N GLY A 190 -7.71 3.31 13.02
CA GLY A 190 -7.18 4.08 14.15
C GLY A 190 -5.97 4.95 13.78
N ILE A 191 -5.08 5.17 14.74
CA ILE A 191 -3.94 6.10 14.61
C ILE A 191 -2.95 5.70 13.49
N HIS A 192 -2.87 4.42 13.17
CA HIS A 192 -2.02 3.89 12.09
C HIS A 192 -2.78 3.67 10.77
N ARG A 193 -3.96 4.25 10.60
CA ARG A 193 -4.63 4.20 9.30
C ARG A 193 -3.72 4.77 8.21
N CYS A 194 -3.72 4.13 7.05
CA CYS A 194 -2.90 4.50 5.91
C CYS A 194 -2.99 6.01 5.62
N VAL A 195 -1.86 6.71 5.67
CA VAL A 195 -1.77 8.15 5.35
C VAL A 195 -2.01 8.40 3.86
N GLY A 196 -1.63 7.44 2.99
CA GLY A 196 -1.75 7.50 1.54
C GLY A 196 -3.08 6.99 0.99
N ALA A 197 -4.08 6.64 1.82
CA ALA A 197 -5.31 6.00 1.37
C ALA A 197 -5.99 6.76 0.22
N ARG A 198 -6.14 8.09 0.36
CA ARG A 198 -6.77 8.93 -0.67
C ARG A 198 -5.97 9.01 -1.96
N LEU A 199 -4.64 9.02 -1.86
CA LEU A 199 -3.76 9.01 -3.02
C LEU A 199 -3.85 7.68 -3.77
N ALA A 200 -3.85 6.55 -3.05
CA ALA A 200 -3.98 5.23 -3.64
C ALA A 200 -5.35 5.06 -4.35
N GLU A 201 -6.44 5.49 -3.69
CA GLU A 201 -7.77 5.52 -4.30
C GLU A 201 -7.79 6.35 -5.59
N LEU A 202 -7.21 7.56 -5.56
CA LEU A 202 -7.15 8.46 -6.72
C LEU A 202 -6.32 7.86 -7.86
N GLN A 203 -5.17 7.27 -7.56
CA GLN A 203 -4.32 6.65 -8.57
C GLN A 203 -5.02 5.47 -9.25
N LEU A 204 -5.69 4.61 -8.49
CA LEU A 204 -6.43 3.48 -9.04
C LEU A 204 -7.64 3.95 -9.84
N GLN A 205 -8.39 4.93 -9.34
CA GLN A 205 -9.52 5.54 -10.06
C GLN A 205 -9.06 6.14 -11.39
N THR A 206 -8.00 6.94 -11.38
CA THR A 206 -7.45 7.56 -12.60
C THR A 206 -6.98 6.50 -13.61
N LEU A 207 -6.32 5.43 -13.14
CA LEU A 207 -5.94 4.31 -14.02
C LEU A 207 -7.16 3.71 -14.72
N ILE A 208 -8.21 3.39 -13.96
CA ILE A 208 -9.43 2.77 -14.49
C ILE A 208 -10.11 3.69 -15.51
N GLU A 209 -10.27 4.98 -15.16
CA GLU A 209 -10.86 5.98 -16.05
C GLU A 209 -10.06 6.14 -17.36
N GLU A 210 -8.73 6.18 -17.27
CA GLU A 210 -7.87 6.34 -18.44
C GLU A 210 -7.82 5.08 -19.32
N MET A 211 -7.89 3.89 -18.72
CA MET A 211 -8.04 2.63 -19.46
C MET A 211 -9.39 2.58 -20.20
N ALA A 212 -10.48 2.95 -19.53
CA ALA A 212 -11.82 3.01 -20.13
C ALA A 212 -11.86 3.99 -21.32
N LYS A 213 -11.33 5.22 -21.15
CA LYS A 213 -11.28 6.23 -22.22
C LYS A 213 -10.51 5.76 -23.47
N ARG A 214 -9.51 4.89 -23.28
CA ARG A 214 -8.67 4.38 -24.37
C ARG A 214 -9.09 3.01 -24.87
N ASN A 215 -10.17 2.45 -24.35
CA ASN A 215 -10.62 1.07 -24.62
C ASN A 215 -9.48 0.05 -24.42
N MET A 216 -8.70 0.23 -23.36
CA MET A 216 -7.59 -0.65 -23.04
C MET A 216 -8.07 -1.89 -22.30
N GLU A 217 -7.60 -3.05 -22.77
CA GLU A 217 -7.85 -4.34 -22.12
C GLU A 217 -6.51 -4.97 -21.73
N VAL A 218 -6.45 -5.53 -20.53
CA VAL A 218 -5.31 -6.36 -20.09
C VAL A 218 -5.64 -7.82 -20.36
N LYS A 219 -4.78 -8.49 -21.13
CA LYS A 219 -4.85 -9.92 -21.40
C LYS A 219 -3.68 -10.61 -20.71
N PHE A 220 -3.96 -11.70 -20.03
CA PHE A 220 -2.95 -12.54 -19.41
C PHE A 220 -2.53 -13.64 -20.39
N ALA A 221 -1.23 -13.76 -20.64
CA ALA A 221 -0.68 -14.83 -21.46
C ALA A 221 -0.71 -16.18 -20.71
N GLU A 222 -0.57 -16.12 -19.39
CA GLU A 222 -0.60 -17.27 -18.48
C GLU A 222 -1.42 -16.90 -17.24
N SER A 223 -1.90 -17.91 -16.51
CA SER A 223 -2.59 -17.67 -15.24
C SER A 223 -1.62 -17.02 -14.25
N PRO A 224 -1.93 -15.84 -13.71
CA PRO A 224 -1.04 -15.19 -12.75
C PRO A 224 -0.97 -15.98 -11.45
N GLU A 225 0.24 -16.10 -10.91
CA GLU A 225 0.49 -16.67 -9.59
C GLU A 225 0.55 -15.55 -8.53
N ARG A 226 0.02 -15.83 -7.36
CA ARG A 226 0.13 -14.93 -6.21
C ARG A 226 1.37 -15.36 -5.40
N LEU A 227 2.37 -14.51 -5.40
CA LEU A 227 3.60 -14.69 -4.61
C LEU A 227 3.39 -14.26 -3.15
#